data_fa93cdac8a2c8351acdc4d42f1d3bc7e
#
_entry.id   fa93cdac8a2c8351acdc4d42f1d3bc7e
#
_cell.length_a   1.000
_cell.length_b   1.000
_cell.length_c   1.000
_cell.angle_alpha   90.00
_cell.angle_beta   90.00
_cell.angle_gamma   90.00
#
_symmetry.space_group_name_H-M   'P 1'
#
loop_
_entity.id
_entity.type
_entity.pdbx_description
1 polymer ?
#
loop_
_entity_poly.entity_id
_entity_poly.type
_entity_poly.pdbx_seq_one_letter_code
_entity_poly.pdbx_strand_id
1 'polypeptide(L)'
;MAHRIMLIPAGFGVGLSSVTLGLIHACQQQGINVGHFKPISQPSRNARAKNNSQLVDIEASGSIALSYVEQQMGDGRNDIVLEQIVEKFNAIDKAHDVVIIEGLIPTTRQPYAGRVNRDVARALSAEIVLVAAQDNDSVEEFEDRIEMSAETFGGIKNSKLIGCIINKINSPDKDEFGLLPREHEFNQHLDLAPLINLSIFKNRHFELLGTVPWEMDLIAPRVLDVASYLNADIINSGDMAHRRIRSISFCARSVDNLMSHLQPSRLIVTPGDRTDIIIATCLSALNGTKVSALVLTNGYVPNKEILSLCQQALDAGLPVLSVPWDTWQTSRYLMNFNPDIPEDDLQRQEKVKEFVADNLAEDWLTQLSNKATISDKMSPPAFRHKLTELARHANKLIVLPEGTDIRTIKAAAICVERN
;
A
#
# COMPACT_ATOMS: atom_id res chain seq x y z
N MET A 1 -7.36 -25.13 -11.28
CA MET A 1 -6.99 -24.35 -10.08
C MET A 1 -5.83 -23.45 -10.47
N ALA A 2 -5.93 -22.18 -10.12
CA ALA A 2 -4.87 -21.23 -10.41
C ALA A 2 -3.58 -21.52 -9.62
N HIS A 3 -2.44 -21.05 -10.11
CA HIS A 3 -1.23 -20.93 -9.31
C HIS A 3 -1.41 -19.73 -8.35
N ARG A 4 -1.24 -19.97 -7.05
CA ARG A 4 -1.62 -19.02 -5.99
C ARG A 4 -0.39 -18.46 -5.32
N ILE A 5 -0.18 -17.15 -5.45
CA ILE A 5 0.99 -16.45 -4.89
C ILE A 5 0.48 -15.40 -3.92
N MET A 6 0.93 -15.46 -2.68
CA MET A 6 0.59 -14.47 -1.66
C MET A 6 1.81 -13.59 -1.37
N LEU A 7 1.67 -12.29 -1.65
CA LEU A 7 2.67 -11.29 -1.30
C LEU A 7 2.46 -10.86 0.15
N ILE A 8 3.49 -10.97 0.95
CA ILE A 8 3.44 -10.68 2.39
C ILE A 8 4.51 -9.66 2.76
N PRO A 9 4.14 -8.57 3.45
CA PRO A 9 5.11 -7.57 3.86
C PRO A 9 6.00 -8.06 5.00
N ALA A 10 7.32 -7.94 4.84
CA ALA A 10 8.34 -8.21 5.86
C ALA A 10 8.69 -6.98 6.69
N GLY A 11 7.76 -6.05 6.85
CA GLY A 11 7.94 -4.81 7.62
C GLY A 11 6.85 -3.78 7.33
N PHE A 12 7.02 -2.61 7.91
CA PHE A 12 6.13 -1.47 7.69
C PHE A 12 6.50 -0.75 6.39
N GLY A 13 5.51 -0.27 5.66
CA GLY A 13 5.75 0.66 4.54
C GLY A 13 6.58 0.10 3.39
N VAL A 14 6.68 -1.23 3.24
CA VAL A 14 7.49 -1.89 2.20
C VAL A 14 6.98 -1.69 0.77
N GLY A 15 5.84 -1.03 0.57
CA GLY A 15 5.26 -0.79 -0.75
C GLY A 15 4.57 -2.02 -1.36
N LEU A 16 3.92 -2.85 -0.52
CA LEU A 16 3.26 -4.08 -0.92
C LEU A 16 2.33 -3.91 -2.12
N SER A 17 1.43 -2.93 -2.09
CA SER A 17 0.45 -2.70 -3.16
C SER A 17 1.11 -2.30 -4.49
N SER A 18 2.22 -1.53 -4.44
CA SER A 18 3.00 -1.19 -5.64
C SER A 18 3.63 -2.44 -6.27
N VAL A 19 4.22 -3.32 -5.44
CA VAL A 19 4.78 -4.59 -5.90
C VAL A 19 3.68 -5.51 -6.43
N THR A 20 2.53 -5.55 -5.78
CA THR A 20 1.36 -6.32 -6.25
C THR A 20 0.93 -5.87 -7.65
N LEU A 21 0.77 -4.56 -7.85
CA LEU A 21 0.39 -3.99 -9.15
C LEU A 21 1.42 -4.30 -10.24
N GLY A 22 2.71 -4.16 -9.94
CA GLY A 22 3.79 -4.45 -10.89
C GLY A 22 3.87 -5.93 -11.24
N LEU A 23 3.70 -6.84 -10.28
CA LEU A 23 3.69 -8.28 -10.54
C LEU A 23 2.50 -8.69 -11.42
N ILE A 24 1.32 -8.13 -11.16
CA ILE A 24 0.14 -8.35 -12.02
C ILE A 24 0.44 -7.90 -13.44
N HIS A 25 1.02 -6.70 -13.59
CA HIS A 25 1.39 -6.16 -14.91
C HIS A 25 2.42 -7.04 -15.62
N ALA A 26 3.48 -7.47 -14.94
CA ALA A 26 4.49 -8.37 -15.48
C ALA A 26 3.87 -9.71 -15.96
N CYS A 27 2.96 -10.30 -15.18
CA CYS A 27 2.24 -11.50 -15.59
C CYS A 27 1.38 -11.24 -16.84
N GLN A 28 0.69 -10.12 -16.92
CA GLN A 28 -0.11 -9.74 -18.09
C GLN A 28 0.73 -9.54 -19.34
N GLN A 29 1.92 -8.93 -19.21
CA GLN A 29 2.88 -8.79 -20.32
C GLN A 29 3.37 -10.15 -20.86
N GLN A 30 3.48 -11.16 -20.00
CA GLN A 30 3.79 -12.54 -20.37
C GLN A 30 2.57 -13.30 -20.95
N GLY A 31 1.42 -12.63 -21.10
CA GLY A 31 0.20 -13.26 -21.59
C GLY A 31 -0.52 -14.17 -20.60
N ILE A 32 -0.16 -14.11 -19.33
CA ILE A 32 -0.79 -14.91 -18.26
C ILE A 32 -2.13 -14.28 -17.87
N ASN A 33 -3.19 -15.07 -17.80
CA ASN A 33 -4.47 -14.63 -17.26
C ASN A 33 -4.38 -14.59 -15.74
N VAL A 34 -4.14 -13.37 -15.18
CA VAL A 34 -3.88 -13.17 -13.76
C VAL A 34 -5.07 -12.51 -13.06
N GLY A 35 -5.47 -13.12 -11.91
CA GLY A 35 -6.44 -12.56 -10.98
C GLY A 35 -5.76 -11.86 -9.81
N HIS A 36 -6.45 -10.88 -9.25
CA HIS A 36 -6.05 -10.21 -8.01
C HIS A 36 -7.05 -10.49 -6.91
N PHE A 37 -6.56 -10.80 -5.71
CA PHE A 37 -7.39 -11.01 -4.53
C PHE A 37 -6.78 -10.34 -3.30
N LYS A 38 -7.53 -9.45 -2.69
CA LYS A 38 -7.21 -8.84 -1.40
C LYS A 38 -8.18 -9.39 -0.35
N PRO A 39 -7.77 -10.38 0.46
CA PRO A 39 -8.67 -11.06 1.40
C PRO A 39 -9.29 -10.13 2.43
N ILE A 40 -8.50 -9.16 2.93
CA ILE A 40 -8.90 -8.27 4.02
C ILE A 40 -8.67 -6.83 3.60
N SER A 41 -9.73 -6.03 3.64
CA SER A 41 -9.65 -4.58 3.39
C SER A 41 -9.26 -3.84 4.65
N GLN A 42 -8.26 -2.97 4.54
CA GLN A 42 -7.84 -2.05 5.59
C GLN A 42 -8.34 -0.64 5.26
N PRO A 43 -8.83 0.13 6.25
CA PRO A 43 -9.23 1.51 6.00
C PRO A 43 -8.02 2.32 5.52
N SER A 44 -8.23 3.14 4.49
CA SER A 44 -7.19 4.05 3.99
C SER A 44 -6.70 4.96 5.12
N ARG A 45 -5.39 5.09 5.28
CA ARG A 45 -4.78 5.98 6.27
C ARG A 45 -5.11 7.45 6.04
N ASN A 46 -5.43 7.82 4.80
CA ASN A 46 -5.81 9.18 4.42
C ASN A 46 -7.30 9.49 4.66
N ALA A 47 -8.12 8.52 5.06
CA ALA A 47 -9.56 8.71 5.30
C ALA A 47 -9.91 9.59 6.52
N ARG A 48 -8.94 10.05 7.30
CA ARG A 48 -9.18 10.91 8.48
C ARG A 48 -9.76 12.30 8.15
N ALA A 49 -9.69 12.75 6.91
CA ALA A 49 -10.14 14.08 6.52
C ALA A 49 -11.65 14.18 6.20
N LYS A 50 -12.35 13.07 6.05
CA LYS A 50 -13.81 13.10 5.83
C LYS A 50 -14.54 12.81 7.14
N ASN A 51 -14.85 13.89 7.87
CA ASN A 51 -15.88 13.92 8.93
C ASN A 51 -17.29 13.74 8.34
N ASN A 52 -17.49 12.82 7.42
CA ASN A 52 -18.77 12.42 6.96
C ASN A 52 -18.93 10.92 7.17
N SER A 53 -19.92 10.57 7.95
CA SER A 53 -20.47 9.29 8.32
C SER A 53 -20.96 8.42 7.14
N GLN A 54 -20.24 8.43 6.05
CA GLN A 54 -20.29 7.47 4.96
C GLN A 54 -18.87 7.05 4.65
N LEU A 55 -18.30 6.24 5.56
CA LEU A 55 -17.37 5.23 5.14
C LEU A 55 -18.15 4.32 4.20
N VAL A 56 -18.24 4.70 2.94
CA VAL A 56 -18.42 3.75 1.88
C VAL A 56 -17.13 2.93 1.95
N ASP A 57 -17.21 1.79 2.65
CA ASP A 57 -16.35 0.68 2.36
C ASP A 57 -16.44 0.52 0.84
N ILE A 58 -15.42 1.01 0.12
CA ILE A 58 -15.18 0.53 -1.22
C ILE A 58 -14.79 -0.92 -0.97
N GLU A 59 -15.80 -1.77 -0.86
CA GLU A 59 -15.66 -3.20 -1.01
C GLU A 59 -15.03 -3.38 -2.39
N ALA A 60 -13.71 -3.49 -2.44
CA ALA A 60 -13.09 -4.22 -3.52
C ALA A 60 -13.85 -5.55 -3.54
N SER A 61 -14.66 -5.78 -4.59
CA SER A 61 -15.66 -6.84 -4.62
C SER A 61 -14.99 -8.15 -4.22
N GLY A 62 -15.24 -8.60 -2.99
CA GLY A 62 -14.66 -9.82 -2.46
C GLY A 62 -13.80 -9.72 -1.19
N SER A 63 -13.35 -8.55 -0.73
CA SER A 63 -12.59 -8.45 0.53
C SER A 63 -13.50 -8.48 1.78
N ILE A 64 -12.92 -8.81 2.93
CA ILE A 64 -13.58 -8.78 4.24
C ILE A 64 -13.04 -7.58 5.02
N ALA A 65 -13.92 -6.80 5.65
CA ALA A 65 -13.52 -5.64 6.43
C ALA A 65 -12.64 -6.07 7.63
N LEU A 66 -11.53 -5.35 7.87
CA LEU A 66 -10.61 -5.66 8.97
C LEU A 66 -11.32 -5.65 10.34
N SER A 67 -12.25 -4.72 10.57
CA SER A 67 -13.03 -4.64 11.82
C SER A 67 -13.83 -5.91 12.11
N TYR A 68 -14.42 -6.52 11.07
CA TYR A 68 -15.10 -7.79 11.20
C TYR A 68 -14.14 -8.93 11.53
N VAL A 69 -12.97 -8.97 10.86
CA VAL A 69 -11.92 -9.96 11.16
C VAL A 69 -11.47 -9.84 12.61
N GLU A 70 -11.22 -8.62 13.10
CA GLU A 70 -10.83 -8.36 14.50
C GLU A 70 -11.90 -8.83 15.48
N GLN A 71 -13.17 -8.58 15.19
CA GLN A 71 -14.29 -9.03 16.01
C GLN A 71 -14.35 -10.58 16.07
N GLN A 72 -14.32 -11.25 14.93
CA GLN A 72 -14.37 -12.72 14.88
C GLN A 72 -13.16 -13.38 15.57
N MET A 73 -11.97 -12.77 15.42
CA MET A 73 -10.77 -13.22 16.13
C MET A 73 -10.91 -13.07 17.64
N GLY A 74 -11.49 -11.95 18.11
CA GLY A 74 -11.78 -11.72 19.52
C GLY A 74 -12.74 -12.74 20.11
N ASP A 75 -13.72 -13.19 19.32
CA ASP A 75 -14.69 -14.22 19.67
C ASP A 75 -14.15 -15.67 19.53
N GLY A 76 -12.88 -15.85 19.10
CA GLY A 76 -12.28 -17.14 18.86
C GLY A 76 -12.79 -17.88 17.61
N ARG A 77 -13.45 -17.17 16.68
CA ARG A 77 -14.11 -17.69 15.46
C ARG A 77 -13.26 -17.51 14.21
N ASN A 78 -11.95 -17.72 14.29
CA ASN A 78 -11.02 -17.56 13.16
C ASN A 78 -11.36 -18.46 11.97
N ASP A 79 -11.94 -19.63 12.22
CA ASP A 79 -12.34 -20.59 11.20
C ASP A 79 -13.44 -20.04 10.28
N ILE A 80 -14.39 -19.25 10.80
CA ILE A 80 -15.45 -18.62 10.01
C ILE A 80 -14.83 -17.62 9.02
N VAL A 81 -13.90 -16.79 9.48
CA VAL A 81 -13.20 -15.82 8.61
C VAL A 81 -12.46 -16.54 7.48
N LEU A 82 -11.73 -17.61 7.80
CA LEU A 82 -10.98 -18.38 6.81
C LEU A 82 -11.89 -19.09 5.79
N GLU A 83 -13.04 -19.59 6.22
CA GLU A 83 -14.03 -20.18 5.32
C GLU A 83 -14.62 -19.14 4.37
N GLN A 84 -14.96 -17.95 4.86
CA GLN A 84 -15.44 -16.84 4.01
C GLN A 84 -14.37 -16.38 3.01
N ILE A 85 -13.10 -16.31 3.43
CA ILE A 85 -11.98 -15.99 2.53
C ILE A 85 -11.91 -17.05 1.41
N VAL A 86 -11.97 -18.33 1.75
CA VAL A 86 -11.94 -19.43 0.76
C VAL A 86 -13.14 -19.34 -0.19
N GLU A 87 -14.33 -19.06 0.32
CA GLU A 87 -15.56 -18.91 -0.49
C GLU A 87 -15.37 -17.81 -1.54
N LYS A 88 -14.97 -16.62 -1.12
CA LYS A 88 -14.73 -15.48 -2.01
C LYS A 88 -13.60 -15.73 -3.02
N PHE A 89 -12.55 -16.42 -2.59
CA PHE A 89 -11.40 -16.77 -3.43
C PHE A 89 -11.75 -17.77 -4.54
N ASN A 90 -12.64 -18.73 -4.28
CA ASN A 90 -12.94 -19.80 -5.21
C ASN A 90 -13.46 -19.33 -6.58
N ALA A 91 -14.18 -18.21 -6.63
CA ALA A 91 -14.67 -17.64 -7.89
C ALA A 91 -13.51 -17.13 -8.75
N ILE A 92 -12.53 -16.47 -8.11
CA ILE A 92 -11.34 -15.93 -8.76
C ILE A 92 -10.39 -17.05 -9.20
N ASP A 93 -10.17 -18.05 -8.34
CA ASP A 93 -9.31 -19.21 -8.61
C ASP A 93 -9.74 -20.03 -9.85
N LYS A 94 -11.03 -20.09 -10.12
CA LYS A 94 -11.56 -20.81 -11.29
C LYS A 94 -11.44 -20.05 -12.59
N ALA A 95 -11.33 -18.73 -12.53
CA ALA A 95 -11.35 -17.85 -13.69
C ALA A 95 -9.96 -17.50 -14.24
N HIS A 96 -8.88 -17.78 -13.50
CA HIS A 96 -7.54 -17.32 -13.81
C HIS A 96 -6.50 -18.45 -13.76
N ASP A 97 -5.37 -18.24 -14.43
CA ASP A 97 -4.23 -19.18 -14.40
C ASP A 97 -3.32 -18.95 -13.19
N VAL A 98 -3.12 -17.69 -12.83
CA VAL A 98 -2.36 -17.24 -11.65
C VAL A 98 -3.25 -16.29 -10.85
N VAL A 99 -3.22 -16.40 -9.52
CA VAL A 99 -3.88 -15.43 -8.64
C VAL A 99 -2.85 -14.84 -7.68
N ILE A 100 -2.69 -13.53 -7.76
CA ILE A 100 -1.87 -12.76 -6.82
C ILE A 100 -2.73 -12.32 -5.64
N ILE A 101 -2.32 -12.73 -4.43
CA ILE A 101 -3.03 -12.47 -3.18
C ILE A 101 -2.27 -11.41 -2.39
N GLU A 102 -2.91 -10.28 -2.08
CA GLU A 102 -2.31 -9.22 -1.28
C GLU A 102 -2.52 -9.48 0.21
N GLY A 103 -1.42 -9.61 0.97
CA GLY A 103 -1.43 -9.82 2.39
C GLY A 103 -1.85 -8.58 3.20
N LEU A 104 -2.26 -8.82 4.44
CA LEU A 104 -2.57 -7.77 5.41
C LEU A 104 -1.29 -7.01 5.79
N ILE A 105 -1.32 -5.69 5.68
CA ILE A 105 -0.16 -4.83 6.01
C ILE A 105 -0.08 -4.65 7.53
N PRO A 106 1.07 -4.93 8.16
CA PRO A 106 1.24 -4.69 9.59
C PRO A 106 1.17 -3.18 9.88
N THR A 107 0.64 -2.85 11.03
CA THR A 107 0.66 -1.51 11.60
C THR A 107 0.94 -1.61 13.10
N THR A 108 1.28 -0.49 13.76
CA THR A 108 1.46 -0.47 15.21
C THR A 108 0.22 -0.93 15.99
N ARG A 109 -0.97 -0.85 15.37
CA ARG A 109 -2.24 -1.31 15.94
C ARG A 109 -2.57 -2.77 15.60
N GLN A 110 -1.95 -3.34 14.56
CA GLN A 110 -2.19 -4.71 14.09
C GLN A 110 -0.91 -5.57 14.15
N PRO A 111 -0.34 -5.83 15.34
CA PRO A 111 0.84 -6.70 15.47
C PRO A 111 0.56 -8.16 15.09
N TYR A 112 -0.71 -8.55 15.02
CA TYR A 112 -1.17 -9.89 14.64
C TYR A 112 -1.18 -10.14 13.12
N ALA A 113 -0.89 -9.13 12.27
CA ALA A 113 -0.98 -9.24 10.81
C ALA A 113 -0.18 -10.44 10.25
N GLY A 114 1.01 -10.71 10.75
CA GLY A 114 1.81 -11.87 10.34
C GLY A 114 1.10 -13.20 10.60
N ARG A 115 0.43 -13.36 11.76
CA ARG A 115 -0.36 -14.56 12.08
C ARG A 115 -1.55 -14.71 11.12
N VAL A 116 -2.27 -13.63 10.87
CA VAL A 116 -3.41 -13.66 9.94
C VAL A 116 -2.95 -14.01 8.53
N ASN A 117 -1.87 -13.41 8.05
CA ASN A 117 -1.30 -13.71 6.74
C ASN A 117 -0.91 -15.19 6.62
N ARG A 118 -0.28 -15.76 7.66
CA ARG A 118 0.07 -17.18 7.70
C ARG A 118 -1.17 -18.07 7.61
N ASP A 119 -2.21 -17.76 8.36
CA ASP A 119 -3.42 -18.58 8.41
C ASP A 119 -4.18 -18.48 7.08
N VAL A 120 -4.21 -17.31 6.44
CA VAL A 120 -4.77 -17.12 5.08
C VAL A 120 -3.94 -17.86 4.03
N ALA A 121 -2.61 -17.74 4.04
CA ALA A 121 -1.75 -18.46 3.10
C ALA A 121 -1.97 -19.98 3.16
N ARG A 122 -2.09 -20.52 4.38
CA ARG A 122 -2.40 -21.95 4.61
C ARG A 122 -3.81 -22.33 4.14
N ALA A 123 -4.81 -21.47 4.42
CA ALA A 123 -6.19 -21.74 4.02
C ALA A 123 -6.34 -21.78 2.49
N LEU A 124 -5.61 -20.90 1.78
CA LEU A 124 -5.61 -20.82 0.33
C LEU A 124 -4.56 -21.73 -0.33
N SER A 125 -3.72 -22.44 0.45
CA SER A 125 -2.59 -23.24 -0.04
C SER A 125 -1.64 -22.45 -0.97
N ALA A 126 -1.46 -21.15 -0.71
CA ALA A 126 -0.68 -20.26 -1.54
C ALA A 126 0.84 -20.43 -1.31
N GLU A 127 1.62 -20.22 -2.35
CA GLU A 127 3.06 -19.94 -2.25
C GLU A 127 3.25 -18.53 -1.72
N ILE A 128 4.29 -18.31 -0.93
CA ILE A 128 4.52 -17.05 -0.22
C ILE A 128 5.75 -16.37 -0.79
N VAL A 129 5.60 -15.10 -1.11
CA VAL A 129 6.69 -14.20 -1.46
C VAL A 129 6.73 -13.08 -0.42
N LEU A 130 7.88 -12.88 0.20
CA LEU A 130 8.08 -11.74 1.09
C LEU A 130 8.37 -10.48 0.27
N VAL A 131 7.83 -9.35 0.71
CA VAL A 131 8.18 -8.03 0.18
C VAL A 131 8.86 -7.25 1.29
N ALA A 132 10.13 -6.92 1.09
CA ALA A 132 10.96 -6.22 2.08
C ALA A 132 11.47 -4.88 1.52
N ALA A 133 11.79 -3.95 2.40
CA ALA A 133 12.48 -2.71 2.06
C ALA A 133 13.59 -2.49 3.11
N GLN A 134 14.77 -2.12 2.69
CA GLN A 134 15.92 -1.99 3.60
C GLN A 134 15.69 -0.87 4.63
N ASP A 135 15.08 0.24 4.18
CA ASP A 135 14.90 1.45 4.99
C ASP A 135 16.27 1.91 5.55
N ASN A 136 16.38 2.21 6.84
CA ASN A 136 17.62 2.62 7.51
C ASN A 136 18.40 1.45 8.14
N ASP A 137 18.06 0.21 7.83
CA ASP A 137 18.77 -0.96 8.39
C ASP A 137 20.15 -1.14 7.77
N SER A 138 21.11 -1.62 8.56
CA SER A 138 22.34 -2.21 8.02
C SER A 138 22.02 -3.47 7.21
N VAL A 139 22.97 -3.95 6.43
CA VAL A 139 22.78 -5.15 5.60
C VAL A 139 22.46 -6.37 6.48
N GLU A 140 23.14 -6.49 7.62
CA GLU A 140 22.93 -7.57 8.58
C GLU A 140 21.56 -7.47 9.25
N GLU A 141 21.17 -6.29 9.74
CA GLU A 141 19.84 -6.08 10.33
C GLU A 141 18.69 -6.34 9.33
N PHE A 142 18.91 -6.00 8.08
CA PHE A 142 17.98 -6.27 7.01
C PHE A 142 17.82 -7.76 6.75
N GLU A 143 18.93 -8.52 6.70
CA GLU A 143 18.91 -9.98 6.55
C GLU A 143 18.18 -10.63 7.71
N ASP A 144 18.54 -10.28 8.95
CA ASP A 144 17.89 -10.78 10.17
C ASP A 144 16.38 -10.53 10.16
N ARG A 145 15.95 -9.36 9.70
CA ARG A 145 14.52 -9.02 9.62
C ARG A 145 13.78 -9.86 8.60
N ILE A 146 14.39 -10.19 7.46
CA ILE A 146 13.81 -11.11 6.49
C ILE A 146 13.70 -12.50 7.09
N GLU A 147 14.75 -13.00 7.76
CA GLU A 147 14.74 -14.30 8.42
C GLU A 147 13.67 -14.40 9.52
N MET A 148 13.56 -13.40 10.39
CA MET A 148 12.51 -13.32 11.40
C MET A 148 11.11 -13.35 10.79
N SER A 149 10.92 -12.63 9.68
CA SER A 149 9.66 -12.67 8.94
C SER A 149 9.39 -14.05 8.37
N ALA A 150 10.41 -14.70 7.79
CA ALA A 150 10.32 -16.03 7.23
C ALA A 150 9.95 -17.09 8.28
N GLU A 151 10.46 -16.98 9.52
CA GLU A 151 10.17 -17.88 10.62
C GLU A 151 8.66 -17.95 10.95
N THR A 152 7.94 -16.83 10.79
CA THR A 152 6.47 -16.82 10.94
C THR A 152 5.77 -17.80 9.99
N PHE A 153 6.41 -18.11 8.86
CA PHE A 153 5.88 -18.97 7.79
C PHE A 153 6.57 -20.34 7.72
N GLY A 154 7.40 -20.68 8.71
CA GLY A 154 8.10 -21.96 8.81
C GLY A 154 9.56 -21.92 8.34
N GLY A 155 10.12 -20.71 8.23
CA GLY A 155 11.51 -20.45 7.87
C GLY A 155 11.84 -20.61 6.38
N ILE A 156 13.03 -20.16 5.99
CA ILE A 156 13.50 -20.16 4.59
C ILE A 156 13.62 -21.57 3.97
N LYS A 157 13.52 -22.62 4.76
CA LYS A 157 13.51 -24.02 4.29
C LYS A 157 12.11 -24.53 3.93
N ASN A 158 11.07 -23.74 4.19
CA ASN A 158 9.71 -24.12 3.83
C ASN A 158 9.51 -23.99 2.32
N SER A 159 9.17 -25.07 1.64
CA SER A 159 8.95 -25.11 0.19
C SER A 159 7.80 -24.22 -0.31
N LYS A 160 6.94 -23.74 0.57
CA LYS A 160 5.88 -22.80 0.23
C LYS A 160 6.34 -21.33 0.32
N LEU A 161 7.46 -21.05 0.97
CA LEU A 161 8.08 -19.73 1.02
C LEU A 161 9.15 -19.68 -0.07
N ILE A 162 8.79 -19.13 -1.24
CA ILE A 162 9.58 -19.27 -2.46
C ILE A 162 10.64 -18.19 -2.64
N GLY A 163 10.51 -17.03 -1.97
CA GLY A 163 11.52 -15.98 -2.11
C GLY A 163 11.10 -14.63 -1.56
N CYS A 164 11.89 -13.63 -1.92
CA CYS A 164 11.72 -12.25 -1.51
C CYS A 164 11.87 -11.29 -2.69
N ILE A 165 11.06 -10.22 -2.70
CA ILE A 165 11.24 -9.05 -3.53
C ILE A 165 11.74 -7.93 -2.63
N ILE A 166 12.90 -7.37 -2.93
CA ILE A 166 13.45 -6.20 -2.23
C ILE A 166 12.99 -4.95 -2.96
N ASN A 167 12.17 -4.16 -2.28
CA ASN A 167 11.63 -2.91 -2.80
C ASN A 167 12.33 -1.70 -2.15
N LYS A 168 12.24 -0.52 -2.79
CA LYS A 168 12.78 0.75 -2.30
C LYS A 168 14.29 0.72 -2.01
N ILE A 169 15.04 -0.03 -2.82
CA ILE A 169 16.50 -0.10 -2.66
C ILE A 169 17.10 1.29 -2.85
N ASN A 170 18.04 1.66 -1.96
CA ASN A 170 18.63 3.00 -1.87
C ASN A 170 17.58 4.10 -1.65
N SER A 171 16.50 3.79 -0.93
CA SER A 171 15.66 4.88 -0.41
C SER A 171 16.52 5.78 0.46
N PRO A 172 16.38 7.12 0.32
CA PRO A 172 17.15 8.03 1.16
C PRO A 172 16.78 7.83 2.63
N ASP A 173 17.78 7.85 3.49
CA ASP A 173 17.58 7.79 4.93
C ASP A 173 16.67 8.94 5.36
N LYS A 174 15.64 8.63 6.11
CA LYS A 174 14.84 9.64 6.77
C LYS A 174 15.59 10.14 7.98
N ASP A 175 15.57 11.46 8.18
CA ASP A 175 16.10 12.03 9.42
C ASP A 175 15.31 11.54 10.65
N GLU A 176 15.76 11.90 11.84
CA GLU A 176 15.10 11.58 13.12
C GLU A 176 13.63 12.08 13.22
N PHE A 177 13.23 13.00 12.33
CA PHE A 177 11.87 13.50 12.19
C PHE A 177 11.07 12.81 11.07
N GLY A 178 11.67 11.84 10.37
CA GLY A 178 11.04 11.13 9.26
C GLY A 178 10.98 11.93 7.96
N LEU A 179 11.73 13.02 7.84
CA LEU A 179 11.82 13.83 6.63
C LEU A 179 12.85 13.26 5.67
N LEU A 180 12.53 13.25 4.38
CA LEU A 180 13.48 12.89 3.34
C LEU A 180 14.56 13.98 3.22
N PRO A 181 15.83 13.61 2.97
CA PRO A 181 16.92 14.54 2.73
C PRO A 181 16.65 15.42 1.49
N ARG A 182 17.48 16.44 1.30
CA ARG A 182 17.37 17.35 0.15
C ARG A 182 17.74 16.64 -1.15
N GLU A 183 17.12 16.99 -2.27
CA GLU A 183 17.33 16.37 -3.59
C GLU A 183 18.80 16.22 -4.03
N HIS A 184 19.72 17.05 -3.53
CA HIS A 184 21.15 16.98 -3.85
C HIS A 184 21.89 15.81 -3.20
N GLU A 185 21.27 15.10 -2.27
CA GLU A 185 21.85 13.98 -1.53
C GLU A 185 21.46 12.61 -2.13
N PHE A 186 20.60 12.59 -3.18
CA PHE A 186 20.10 11.37 -3.81
C PHE A 186 21.04 10.72 -4.84
N ASN A 187 22.18 11.34 -5.16
CA ASN A 187 23.13 10.83 -6.16
C ASN A 187 24.08 9.74 -5.60
N GLN A 188 23.59 8.83 -4.79
CA GLN A 188 24.36 7.65 -4.43
C GLN A 188 24.30 6.63 -5.56
N HIS A 189 25.46 6.10 -5.97
CA HIS A 189 25.53 4.99 -6.92
C HIS A 189 24.75 3.81 -6.35
N LEU A 190 23.85 3.25 -7.18
CA LEU A 190 23.07 2.06 -6.86
C LEU A 190 24.03 0.86 -6.68
N ASP A 191 24.40 0.55 -5.45
CA ASP A 191 25.15 -0.67 -5.15
C ASP A 191 24.19 -1.76 -4.68
N LEU A 192 23.84 -2.63 -5.60
CA LEU A 192 22.97 -3.79 -5.34
C LEU A 192 23.75 -4.99 -4.78
N ALA A 193 25.08 -5.00 -4.92
CA ALA A 193 25.87 -6.17 -4.61
C ALA A 193 25.73 -6.68 -3.17
N PRO A 194 25.64 -5.83 -2.13
CA PRO A 194 25.43 -6.32 -0.76
C PRO A 194 24.10 -7.03 -0.58
N LEU A 195 23.03 -6.52 -1.21
CA LEU A 195 21.68 -7.06 -1.07
C LEU A 195 21.44 -8.33 -1.89
N ILE A 196 22.05 -8.44 -3.07
CA ILE A 196 21.97 -9.64 -3.92
C ILE A 196 22.73 -10.81 -3.30
N ASN A 197 23.82 -10.52 -2.57
CA ASN A 197 24.70 -11.54 -2.00
C ASN A 197 24.36 -11.96 -0.57
N LEU A 198 23.17 -11.60 -0.05
CA LEU A 198 22.71 -12.03 1.27
C LEU A 198 22.76 -13.55 1.37
N SER A 199 23.12 -14.06 2.56
CA SER A 199 23.31 -15.49 2.78
C SER A 199 22.01 -16.27 2.65
N ILE A 200 20.87 -15.65 2.93
CA ILE A 200 19.54 -16.22 2.81
C ILE A 200 19.20 -16.65 1.37
N PHE A 201 19.70 -15.94 0.35
CA PHE A 201 19.45 -16.27 -1.07
C PHE A 201 20.36 -17.40 -1.61
N LYS A 202 21.32 -17.90 -0.82
CA LYS A 202 22.08 -19.12 -1.17
C LYS A 202 21.27 -20.40 -0.96
N ASN A 203 20.08 -20.29 -0.35
CA ASN A 203 19.17 -21.41 -0.18
C ASN A 203 18.42 -21.69 -1.49
N ARG A 204 18.40 -22.95 -1.94
CA ARG A 204 17.73 -23.37 -3.19
C ARG A 204 16.22 -23.14 -3.22
N HIS A 205 15.59 -22.94 -2.08
CA HIS A 205 14.13 -22.79 -1.96
C HIS A 205 13.69 -21.35 -1.68
N PHE A 206 14.64 -20.45 -1.43
CA PHE A 206 14.33 -19.07 -1.11
C PHE A 206 15.14 -18.14 -2.03
N GLU A 207 14.51 -17.62 -3.05
CA GLU A 207 15.17 -16.89 -4.14
C GLU A 207 14.93 -15.38 -4.05
N LEU A 208 15.83 -14.60 -4.61
CA LEU A 208 15.63 -13.18 -4.84
C LEU A 208 14.80 -13.01 -6.13
N LEU A 209 13.54 -12.61 -5.97
CA LEU A 209 12.54 -12.58 -7.04
C LEU A 209 12.40 -11.21 -7.72
N GLY A 210 13.06 -10.19 -7.17
CA GLY A 210 13.11 -8.87 -7.75
C GLY A 210 13.85 -7.86 -6.86
N THR A 211 14.39 -6.82 -7.50
CA THR A 211 15.16 -5.76 -6.86
C THR A 211 14.67 -4.41 -7.40
N VAL A 212 13.74 -3.78 -6.71
CA VAL A 212 13.08 -2.55 -7.15
C VAL A 212 13.76 -1.33 -6.51
N PRO A 213 14.47 -0.50 -7.27
CA PRO A 213 15.07 0.72 -6.76
C PRO A 213 14.02 1.71 -6.23
N TRP A 214 14.44 2.59 -5.32
CA TRP A 214 13.61 3.71 -4.92
C TRP A 214 13.65 4.81 -6.00
N GLU A 215 12.47 5.33 -6.33
CA GLU A 215 12.33 6.41 -7.31
C GLU A 215 11.34 7.45 -6.79
N MET A 216 11.77 8.73 -6.72
CA MET A 216 10.95 9.82 -6.19
C MET A 216 9.64 9.99 -6.97
N ASP A 217 9.67 9.82 -8.27
CA ASP A 217 8.49 10.03 -9.13
C ASP A 217 7.38 9.00 -8.88
N LEU A 218 7.73 7.85 -8.33
CA LEU A 218 6.76 6.81 -7.99
C LEU A 218 6.00 7.10 -6.69
N ILE A 219 6.55 7.95 -5.82
CA ILE A 219 5.95 8.28 -4.52
C ILE A 219 5.38 9.69 -4.45
N ALA A 220 5.69 10.57 -5.41
CA ALA A 220 5.27 11.97 -5.42
C ALA A 220 3.74 12.11 -5.58
N PRO A 221 2.99 12.55 -4.54
CA PRO A 221 1.54 12.72 -4.63
C PRO A 221 1.19 13.95 -5.47
N ARG A 222 -0.05 14.00 -5.94
CA ARG A 222 -0.61 15.21 -6.56
C ARG A 222 -0.90 16.26 -5.48
N VAL A 223 -0.88 17.53 -5.86
CA VAL A 223 -1.35 18.60 -4.97
C VAL A 223 -2.81 18.38 -4.55
N LEU A 224 -3.63 17.83 -5.43
CA LEU A 224 -5.03 17.46 -5.17
C LEU A 224 -5.16 16.48 -3.99
N ASP A 225 -4.30 15.47 -3.93
CA ASP A 225 -4.31 14.45 -2.88
C ASP A 225 -3.96 15.06 -1.51
N VAL A 226 -2.95 15.93 -1.50
CA VAL A 226 -2.52 16.63 -0.28
C VAL A 226 -3.57 17.66 0.16
N ALA A 227 -4.18 18.40 -0.78
CA ALA A 227 -5.26 19.34 -0.48
C ALA A 227 -6.45 18.62 0.17
N SER A 228 -6.84 17.46 -0.38
CA SER A 228 -7.92 16.63 0.16
C SER A 228 -7.59 16.10 1.54
N TYR A 229 -6.37 15.61 1.74
CA TYR A 229 -5.91 15.10 3.04
C TYR A 229 -5.89 16.17 4.12
N LEU A 230 -5.43 17.36 3.78
CA LEU A 230 -5.41 18.53 4.67
C LEU A 230 -6.81 19.13 4.87
N ASN A 231 -7.82 18.72 4.13
CA ASN A 231 -9.13 19.39 4.06
C ASN A 231 -8.97 20.91 3.88
N ALA A 232 -8.09 21.28 2.93
CA ALA A 232 -7.69 22.66 2.72
C ALA A 232 -8.77 23.44 1.94
N ASP A 233 -8.96 24.69 2.32
CA ASP A 233 -9.74 25.63 1.51
C ASP A 233 -8.95 26.03 0.26
N ILE A 234 -9.58 25.92 -0.91
CA ILE A 234 -8.95 26.19 -2.19
C ILE A 234 -9.13 27.68 -2.53
N ILE A 235 -8.05 28.46 -2.41
CA ILE A 235 -8.02 29.86 -2.84
C ILE A 235 -7.87 29.94 -4.36
N ASN A 236 -6.98 29.13 -4.92
CA ASN A 236 -6.82 28.92 -6.35
C ASN A 236 -6.55 27.45 -6.66
N SER A 237 -7.38 26.86 -7.51
CA SER A 237 -7.21 25.46 -7.88
C SER A 237 -5.98 25.22 -8.76
N GLY A 238 -5.69 26.17 -9.66
CA GLY A 238 -4.60 25.97 -10.61
C GLY A 238 -4.60 24.58 -11.22
N ASP A 239 -3.40 23.99 -11.37
CA ASP A 239 -3.21 22.66 -11.93
C ASP A 239 -2.95 21.58 -10.83
N MET A 240 -3.82 21.52 -9.82
CA MET A 240 -3.67 20.57 -8.69
C MET A 240 -3.66 19.11 -9.12
N ALA A 241 -4.34 18.76 -10.21
CA ALA A 241 -4.49 17.37 -10.66
C ALA A 241 -3.19 16.79 -11.25
N HIS A 242 -2.32 17.62 -11.82
CA HIS A 242 -1.11 17.16 -12.51
C HIS A 242 0.18 17.56 -11.78
N ARG A 243 0.15 18.59 -10.94
CA ARG A 243 1.36 19.01 -10.20
C ARG A 243 1.67 18.01 -9.09
N ARG A 244 2.92 17.50 -9.11
CA ARG A 244 3.44 16.52 -8.14
C ARG A 244 4.27 17.23 -7.08
N ILE A 245 4.21 16.71 -5.85
CA ILE A 245 4.97 17.21 -4.70
C ILE A 245 6.12 16.23 -4.43
N ARG A 246 7.36 16.66 -4.74
CA ARG A 246 8.57 15.89 -4.46
C ARG A 246 9.19 16.26 -3.11
N SER A 247 9.02 17.51 -2.70
CA SER A 247 9.56 17.99 -1.42
C SER A 247 8.70 19.11 -0.83
N ILE A 248 8.90 19.39 0.46
CA ILE A 248 8.16 20.39 1.21
C ILE A 248 9.15 21.39 1.81
N SER A 249 8.84 22.68 1.73
CA SER A 249 9.60 23.74 2.40
C SER A 249 8.70 24.55 3.32
N PHE A 250 9.07 24.59 4.60
CA PHE A 250 8.44 25.43 5.60
C PHE A 250 9.18 26.78 5.65
N CYS A 251 8.52 27.83 5.13
CA CYS A 251 9.14 29.13 4.90
C CYS A 251 8.85 30.09 6.06
N ALA A 252 9.71 30.05 7.08
CA ALA A 252 9.62 30.94 8.24
C ALA A 252 10.64 32.11 8.19
N ARG A 253 11.70 32.02 7.35
CA ARG A 253 12.76 33.02 7.23
C ARG A 253 12.37 34.14 6.26
N SER A 254 13.23 35.18 6.16
CA SER A 254 13.08 36.27 5.18
C SER A 254 13.23 35.79 3.73
N VAL A 255 12.75 36.60 2.78
CA VAL A 255 12.77 36.29 1.34
C VAL A 255 14.20 36.01 0.84
N ASP A 256 15.21 36.70 1.33
CA ASP A 256 16.61 36.49 0.94
C ASP A 256 17.06 35.03 1.16
N ASN A 257 16.56 34.39 2.22
CA ASN A 257 16.86 33.01 2.54
C ASN A 257 15.86 32.01 1.90
N LEU A 258 14.83 32.49 1.23
CA LEU A 258 13.81 31.67 0.59
C LEU A 258 14.21 31.22 -0.81
N MET A 259 15.05 31.98 -1.51
CA MET A 259 15.33 31.77 -2.95
C MET A 259 15.85 30.34 -3.25
N SER A 260 16.66 29.78 -2.35
CA SER A 260 17.14 28.40 -2.48
C SER A 260 16.05 27.32 -2.26
N HIS A 261 14.91 27.74 -1.71
CA HIS A 261 13.76 26.85 -1.44
C HIS A 261 12.67 26.95 -2.51
N LEU A 262 12.71 27.96 -3.39
CA LEU A 262 11.79 28.09 -4.51
C LEU A 262 12.29 27.25 -5.69
N GLN A 263 12.00 25.96 -5.64
CA GLN A 263 12.45 24.98 -6.64
C GLN A 263 11.25 24.27 -7.29
N PRO A 264 11.41 23.66 -8.47
CA PRO A 264 10.37 22.87 -9.09
C PRO A 264 9.88 21.74 -8.20
N SER A 265 8.60 21.39 -8.32
CA SER A 265 7.96 20.27 -7.62
C SER A 265 8.01 20.37 -6.08
N ARG A 266 8.17 21.58 -5.55
CA ARG A 266 8.20 21.85 -4.11
C ARG A 266 6.90 22.43 -3.61
N LEU A 267 6.39 21.91 -2.50
CA LEU A 267 5.27 22.50 -1.76
C LEU A 267 5.81 23.57 -0.81
N ILE A 268 5.39 24.81 -0.98
CA ILE A 268 5.76 25.93 -0.12
C ILE A 268 4.69 26.10 0.97
N VAL A 269 5.10 26.04 2.23
CA VAL A 269 4.21 26.20 3.39
C VAL A 269 4.65 27.44 4.18
N THR A 270 3.74 28.39 4.36
CA THR A 270 4.00 29.66 5.06
C THR A 270 2.74 30.17 5.76
N PRO A 271 2.84 30.97 6.84
CA PRO A 271 1.70 31.67 7.38
C PRO A 271 1.05 32.58 6.33
N GLY A 272 -0.28 32.67 6.33
CA GLY A 272 -1.03 33.43 5.31
C GLY A 272 -0.88 34.95 5.42
N ASP A 273 -0.29 35.47 6.50
CA ASP A 273 0.08 36.88 6.69
C ASP A 273 1.48 37.23 6.15
N ARG A 274 2.27 36.22 5.69
CA ARG A 274 3.59 36.42 5.09
C ARG A 274 3.47 36.80 3.61
N THR A 275 2.97 38.02 3.38
CA THR A 275 2.77 38.57 2.03
C THR A 275 4.04 38.65 1.21
N ASP A 276 5.20 38.86 1.85
CA ASP A 276 6.53 38.83 1.26
C ASP A 276 6.84 37.50 0.59
N ILE A 277 6.58 36.37 1.28
CA ILE A 277 6.80 35.00 0.78
C ILE A 277 5.80 34.67 -0.31
N ILE A 278 4.56 35.07 -0.14
CA ILE A 278 3.49 34.84 -1.14
C ILE A 278 3.86 35.48 -2.46
N ILE A 279 4.23 36.78 -2.45
CA ILE A 279 4.64 37.52 -3.65
C ILE A 279 5.91 36.88 -4.27
N ALA A 280 6.93 36.57 -3.46
CA ALA A 280 8.15 35.95 -3.96
C ALA A 280 7.87 34.61 -4.64
N THR A 281 6.98 33.78 -4.08
CA THR A 281 6.58 32.49 -4.67
C THR A 281 5.84 32.71 -6.00
N CYS A 282 4.91 33.66 -6.06
CA CYS A 282 4.19 33.99 -7.29
C CYS A 282 5.12 34.53 -8.38
N LEU A 283 6.06 35.41 -8.05
CA LEU A 283 7.07 35.92 -8.99
C LEU A 283 7.99 34.78 -9.49
N SER A 284 8.41 33.89 -8.60
CA SER A 284 9.21 32.71 -8.99
C SER A 284 8.44 31.82 -9.96
N ALA A 285 7.15 31.59 -9.72
CA ALA A 285 6.29 30.83 -10.63
C ALA A 285 6.17 31.48 -12.00
N LEU A 286 6.03 32.81 -12.07
CA LEU A 286 6.01 33.60 -13.33
C LEU A 286 7.34 33.50 -14.07
N ASN A 287 8.46 33.45 -13.35
CA ASN A 287 9.79 33.29 -13.93
C ASN A 287 10.14 31.84 -14.36
N GLY A 288 9.13 30.97 -14.36
CA GLY A 288 9.26 29.60 -14.90
C GLY A 288 9.54 28.51 -13.86
N THR A 289 9.69 28.85 -12.57
CA THR A 289 9.82 27.84 -11.52
C THR A 289 8.48 27.13 -11.30
N LYS A 290 8.41 25.85 -11.68
CA LYS A 290 7.19 25.04 -11.50
C LYS A 290 7.04 24.57 -10.05
N VAL A 291 6.84 25.51 -9.11
CA VAL A 291 6.49 25.22 -7.73
C VAL A 291 5.20 24.39 -7.70
N SER A 292 5.09 23.36 -6.83
CA SER A 292 3.90 22.49 -6.81
C SER A 292 2.66 23.24 -6.36
N ALA A 293 2.72 23.88 -5.20
CA ALA A 293 1.64 24.69 -4.64
C ALA A 293 2.15 25.56 -3.50
N LEU A 294 1.31 26.54 -3.11
CA LEU A 294 1.48 27.37 -1.92
C LEU A 294 0.39 27.00 -0.90
N VAL A 295 0.79 26.64 0.33
CA VAL A 295 -0.11 26.37 1.46
C VAL A 295 0.02 27.49 2.48
N LEU A 296 -1.09 28.18 2.74
CA LEU A 296 -1.20 29.25 3.72
C LEU A 296 -1.74 28.69 5.03
N THR A 297 -1.00 28.87 6.12
CA THR A 297 -1.38 28.39 7.45
C THR A 297 -2.05 29.49 8.28
N ASN A 298 -2.60 29.13 9.46
CA ASN A 298 -3.32 29.98 10.41
C ASN A 298 -4.69 30.48 9.92
N GLY A 299 -5.22 29.97 8.82
CA GLY A 299 -6.50 30.43 8.28
C GLY A 299 -6.48 31.87 7.73
N TYR A 300 -5.31 32.49 7.59
CA TYR A 300 -5.18 33.81 7.00
C TYR A 300 -5.19 33.71 5.48
N VAL A 301 -6.03 34.54 4.86
CA VAL A 301 -6.09 34.71 3.40
C VAL A 301 -5.57 36.10 3.08
N PRO A 302 -4.65 36.24 2.12
CA PRO A 302 -4.15 37.56 1.69
C PRO A 302 -5.30 38.49 1.26
N ASN A 303 -5.13 39.78 1.47
CA ASN A 303 -6.11 40.77 1.01
C ASN A 303 -6.20 40.79 -0.52
N LYS A 304 -7.27 41.45 -1.04
CA LYS A 304 -7.53 41.47 -2.47
C LYS A 304 -6.41 42.13 -3.27
N GLU A 305 -5.74 43.14 -2.72
CA GLU A 305 -4.65 43.86 -3.37
C GLU A 305 -3.44 42.93 -3.60
N ILE A 306 -3.09 42.12 -2.61
CA ILE A 306 -2.01 41.12 -2.74
C ILE A 306 -2.38 40.03 -3.73
N LEU A 307 -3.61 39.50 -3.66
CA LEU A 307 -4.09 38.51 -4.63
C LEU A 307 -4.09 39.07 -6.06
N SER A 308 -4.45 40.33 -6.24
CA SER A 308 -4.41 41.00 -7.53
C SER A 308 -2.99 41.13 -8.10
N LEU A 309 -1.99 41.39 -7.25
CA LEU A 309 -0.58 41.36 -7.66
C LEU A 309 -0.12 39.95 -8.10
N CYS A 310 -0.67 38.92 -7.49
CA CYS A 310 -0.36 37.55 -7.79
C CYS A 310 -1.18 36.94 -8.95
N GLN A 311 -2.17 37.68 -9.48
CA GLN A 311 -3.18 37.17 -10.42
C GLN A 311 -2.58 36.44 -11.61
N GLN A 312 -1.52 36.94 -12.21
CA GLN A 312 -0.87 36.31 -13.36
C GLN A 312 -0.29 34.92 -13.01
N ALA A 313 0.27 34.72 -11.79
CA ALA A 313 0.77 33.47 -11.35
C ALA A 313 -0.37 32.48 -11.07
N LEU A 314 -1.48 32.98 -10.52
CA LEU A 314 -2.69 32.19 -10.28
C LEU A 314 -3.29 31.69 -11.60
N ASP A 315 -3.40 32.59 -12.59
CA ASP A 315 -3.91 32.28 -13.93
C ASP A 315 -2.97 31.32 -14.69
N ALA A 316 -1.65 31.39 -14.43
CA ALA A 316 -0.67 30.44 -14.94
C ALA A 316 -0.73 29.05 -14.25
N GLY A 317 -1.71 28.83 -13.39
CA GLY A 317 -2.02 27.54 -12.80
C GLY A 317 -1.26 27.23 -11.50
N LEU A 318 -0.80 28.24 -10.73
CA LEU A 318 -0.24 28.02 -9.40
C LEU A 318 -1.36 27.71 -8.40
N PRO A 319 -1.43 26.50 -7.80
CA PRO A 319 -2.39 26.20 -6.76
C PRO A 319 -2.06 26.96 -5.48
N VAL A 320 -3.08 27.53 -4.83
CA VAL A 320 -2.98 28.17 -3.52
C VAL A 320 -4.06 27.63 -2.60
N LEU A 321 -3.63 27.09 -1.49
CA LEU A 321 -4.46 26.42 -0.49
C LEU A 321 -4.38 27.17 0.84
N SER A 322 -5.44 27.12 1.65
CA SER A 322 -5.44 27.64 3.01
C SER A 322 -5.84 26.54 3.99
N VAL A 323 -5.17 26.50 5.13
CA VAL A 323 -5.48 25.59 6.23
C VAL A 323 -5.65 26.36 7.54
N PRO A 324 -6.60 25.98 8.42
CA PRO A 324 -6.88 26.71 9.66
C PRO A 324 -5.78 26.53 10.72
N TRP A 325 -4.96 25.48 10.59
CA TRP A 325 -3.92 25.14 11.55
C TRP A 325 -2.68 26.02 11.41
N ASP A 326 -1.90 26.11 12.50
CA ASP A 326 -0.59 26.76 12.46
C ASP A 326 0.42 25.94 11.63
N THR A 327 1.60 26.51 11.40
CA THR A 327 2.64 25.86 10.60
C THR A 327 3.15 24.57 11.22
N TRP A 328 3.21 24.49 12.54
CA TRP A 328 3.65 23.27 13.25
C TRP A 328 2.62 22.13 13.12
N GLN A 329 1.36 22.42 13.35
CA GLN A 329 0.28 21.46 13.15
C GLN A 329 0.22 20.99 11.70
N THR A 330 0.34 21.92 10.75
CA THR A 330 0.38 21.60 9.32
C THR A 330 1.55 20.69 8.98
N SER A 331 2.75 20.94 9.54
CA SER A 331 3.91 20.07 9.32
C SER A 331 3.65 18.65 9.83
N ARG A 332 3.08 18.51 11.03
CA ARG A 332 2.72 17.20 11.58
C ARG A 332 1.71 16.43 10.73
N TYR A 333 0.73 17.12 10.13
CA TYR A 333 -0.18 16.47 9.19
C TYR A 333 0.56 16.01 7.95
N LEU A 334 1.37 16.86 7.33
CA LEU A 334 2.12 16.53 6.13
C LEU A 334 3.11 15.37 6.34
N MET A 335 3.77 15.29 7.49
CA MET A 335 4.65 14.19 7.86
C MET A 335 3.91 12.85 8.01
N ASN A 336 2.63 12.88 8.38
CA ASN A 336 1.79 11.68 8.51
C ASN A 336 0.99 11.37 7.24
N PHE A 337 1.21 12.13 6.17
CA PHE A 337 0.57 11.84 4.88
C PHE A 337 1.06 10.50 4.35
N ASN A 338 0.11 9.63 3.99
CA ASN A 338 0.44 8.35 3.38
C ASN A 338 0.49 8.52 1.85
N PRO A 339 1.64 8.25 1.21
CA PRO A 339 1.80 8.39 -0.24
C PRO A 339 1.22 7.21 -1.04
N ASP A 340 0.27 6.44 -0.49
CA ASP A 340 -0.43 5.39 -1.24
C ASP A 340 -1.01 5.97 -2.54
N ILE A 341 -1.06 5.13 -3.58
CA ILE A 341 -1.51 5.55 -4.91
C ILE A 341 -3.04 5.59 -4.92
N PRO A 342 -3.66 6.77 -5.15
CA PRO A 342 -5.10 6.86 -5.30
C PRO A 342 -5.58 6.09 -6.55
N GLU A 343 -6.81 5.56 -6.49
CA GLU A 343 -7.41 4.79 -7.59
C GLU A 343 -7.59 5.62 -8.87
N ASP A 344 -7.78 6.93 -8.72
CA ASP A 344 -7.95 7.88 -9.83
C ASP A 344 -6.63 8.44 -10.37
N ASP A 345 -5.48 8.11 -9.77
CA ASP A 345 -4.15 8.52 -10.24
C ASP A 345 -3.57 7.51 -11.26
N LEU A 346 -4.25 7.36 -12.38
CA LEU A 346 -3.90 6.39 -13.41
C LEU A 346 -2.48 6.57 -13.95
N GLN A 347 -2.03 7.82 -14.09
CA GLN A 347 -0.67 8.10 -14.57
C GLN A 347 0.41 7.53 -13.65
N ARG A 348 0.24 7.68 -12.34
CA ARG A 348 1.18 7.15 -11.36
C ARG A 348 1.06 5.62 -11.27
N GLN A 349 -0.16 5.08 -11.36
CA GLN A 349 -0.38 3.64 -11.40
C GLN A 349 0.37 2.97 -12.54
N GLU A 350 0.27 3.52 -13.77
CA GLU A 350 0.98 2.97 -14.92
C GLU A 350 2.50 3.01 -14.75
N LYS A 351 3.05 4.16 -14.33
CA LYS A 351 4.49 4.27 -14.05
C LYS A 351 4.97 3.24 -13.03
N VAL A 352 4.22 3.06 -11.94
CA VAL A 352 4.57 2.09 -10.88
C VAL A 352 4.51 0.67 -11.40
N LYS A 353 3.48 0.32 -12.18
CA LYS A 353 3.32 -1.01 -12.77
C LYS A 353 4.50 -1.36 -13.69
N GLU A 354 4.82 -0.49 -14.64
CA GLU A 354 5.94 -0.66 -15.58
C GLU A 354 7.26 -0.76 -14.82
N PHE A 355 7.54 0.21 -13.95
CA PHE A 355 8.82 0.26 -13.22
C PHE A 355 9.04 -0.97 -12.34
N VAL A 356 8.04 -1.42 -11.60
CA VAL A 356 8.17 -2.62 -10.78
C VAL A 356 8.30 -3.86 -11.66
N ALA A 357 7.52 -3.99 -12.73
CA ALA A 357 7.58 -5.13 -13.64
C ALA A 357 8.98 -5.31 -14.24
N ASP A 358 9.62 -4.22 -14.67
CA ASP A 358 10.97 -4.22 -15.24
C ASP A 358 12.07 -4.63 -14.25
N ASN A 359 11.77 -4.63 -12.96
CA ASN A 359 12.70 -4.96 -11.88
C ASN A 359 12.41 -6.30 -11.18
N LEU A 360 11.52 -7.13 -11.75
CA LEU A 360 11.29 -8.51 -11.32
C LEU A 360 12.17 -9.51 -12.09
N ALA A 361 12.47 -10.64 -11.45
CA ALA A 361 13.30 -11.69 -12.04
C ALA A 361 12.57 -12.37 -13.21
N GLU A 362 13.12 -12.26 -14.43
CA GLU A 362 12.51 -12.80 -15.66
C GLU A 362 12.37 -14.33 -15.62
N ASP A 363 13.37 -15.02 -15.07
CA ASP A 363 13.34 -16.48 -14.92
C ASP A 363 12.16 -16.94 -14.05
N TRP A 364 11.88 -16.22 -12.98
CA TRP A 364 10.74 -16.52 -12.11
C TRP A 364 9.41 -16.28 -12.83
N LEU A 365 9.27 -15.15 -13.51
CA LEU A 365 8.06 -14.83 -14.29
C LEU A 365 7.79 -15.89 -15.37
N THR A 366 8.84 -16.34 -16.07
CA THR A 366 8.74 -17.41 -17.06
C THR A 366 8.30 -18.73 -16.43
N GLN A 367 8.77 -19.06 -15.23
CA GLN A 367 8.34 -20.24 -14.49
C GLN A 367 6.85 -20.16 -14.12
N LEU A 368 6.30 -18.97 -13.79
CA LEU A 368 4.89 -18.80 -13.49
C LEU A 368 3.99 -19.17 -14.67
N SER A 369 4.44 -18.89 -15.90
CA SER A 369 3.69 -19.23 -17.11
C SER A 369 3.68 -20.74 -17.40
N ASN A 370 4.70 -21.48 -16.94
CA ASN A 370 4.91 -22.88 -17.25
C ASN A 370 4.48 -23.86 -16.15
N LYS A 371 4.19 -23.38 -14.93
CA LYS A 371 3.79 -24.26 -13.83
C LYS A 371 2.40 -24.88 -14.08
N ALA A 372 2.42 -26.18 -14.36
CA ALA A 372 1.21 -26.98 -14.33
C ALA A 372 0.61 -26.95 -12.90
N THR A 373 -0.71 -26.89 -12.83
CA THR A 373 -1.49 -26.90 -11.59
C THR A 373 -1.08 -28.10 -10.71
N ILE A 374 -0.34 -27.85 -9.65
CA ILE A 374 -0.02 -28.89 -8.67
C ILE A 374 -1.31 -29.16 -7.89
N SER A 375 -1.77 -30.42 -7.91
CA SER A 375 -2.90 -30.85 -7.07
C SER A 375 -2.47 -30.83 -5.60
N ASP A 376 -2.66 -29.70 -4.96
CA ASP A 376 -2.38 -29.56 -3.53
C ASP A 376 -3.43 -30.27 -2.68
N LYS A 377 -3.00 -30.78 -1.52
CA LYS A 377 -3.92 -31.29 -0.50
C LYS A 377 -4.83 -30.14 -0.06
N MET A 378 -6.13 -30.40 -0.06
CA MET A 378 -7.12 -29.40 0.35
C MET A 378 -6.90 -28.97 1.80
N SER A 379 -6.86 -27.67 2.06
CA SER A 379 -6.75 -27.13 3.41
C SER A 379 -8.03 -27.42 4.23
N PRO A 380 -7.95 -27.48 5.58
CA PRO A 380 -9.15 -27.70 6.40
C PRO A 380 -10.29 -26.69 6.15
N PRO A 381 -10.05 -25.37 6.02
CA PRO A 381 -11.10 -24.43 5.65
C PRO A 381 -11.69 -24.70 4.26
N ALA A 382 -10.85 -25.00 3.27
CA ALA A 382 -11.32 -25.33 1.92
C ALA A 382 -12.15 -26.64 1.90
N PHE A 383 -11.76 -27.62 2.70
CA PHE A 383 -12.52 -28.86 2.85
C PHE A 383 -13.88 -28.62 3.50
N ARG A 384 -13.93 -27.84 4.59
CA ARG A 384 -15.22 -27.48 5.23
C ARG A 384 -16.12 -26.70 4.29
N HIS A 385 -15.59 -25.71 3.59
CA HIS A 385 -16.34 -24.96 2.58
C HIS A 385 -16.93 -25.90 1.51
N LYS A 386 -16.12 -26.82 0.96
CA LYS A 386 -16.58 -27.80 -0.02
C LYS A 386 -17.72 -28.69 0.52
N LEU A 387 -17.59 -29.13 1.77
CA LEU A 387 -18.65 -29.91 2.42
C LEU A 387 -19.94 -29.12 2.57
N THR A 388 -19.85 -27.87 2.98
CA THR A 388 -20.99 -26.96 3.10
C THR A 388 -21.68 -26.75 1.74
N GLU A 389 -20.93 -26.51 0.68
CA GLU A 389 -21.44 -26.37 -0.68
C GLU A 389 -22.15 -27.64 -1.16
N LEU A 390 -21.52 -28.79 -0.95
CA LEU A 390 -22.13 -30.08 -1.30
C LEU A 390 -23.44 -30.34 -0.52
N ALA A 391 -23.48 -29.96 0.75
CA ALA A 391 -24.68 -30.12 1.59
C ALA A 391 -25.81 -29.18 1.12
N ARG A 392 -25.48 -27.93 0.81
CA ARG A 392 -26.43 -26.94 0.25
C ARG A 392 -27.03 -27.43 -1.08
N HIS A 393 -26.17 -27.88 -2.00
CA HIS A 393 -26.63 -28.42 -3.29
C HIS A 393 -27.45 -29.68 -3.16
N ALA A 394 -27.12 -30.54 -2.20
CA ALA A 394 -27.87 -31.78 -1.96
C ALA A 394 -29.32 -31.51 -1.43
N ASN A 395 -29.49 -30.41 -0.70
CA ASN A 395 -30.78 -29.98 -0.11
C ASN A 395 -31.56 -31.12 0.52
N LYS A 396 -30.91 -31.94 1.36
CA LYS A 396 -31.48 -33.12 2.00
C LYS A 396 -32.05 -32.80 3.37
N LEU A 397 -33.21 -33.34 3.68
CA LEU A 397 -33.75 -33.32 5.03
C LEU A 397 -33.05 -34.39 5.86
N ILE A 398 -32.40 -33.95 6.97
CA ILE A 398 -31.72 -34.84 7.91
C ILE A 398 -32.54 -34.92 9.19
N VAL A 399 -32.87 -36.15 9.60
CA VAL A 399 -33.56 -36.43 10.87
C VAL A 399 -32.48 -36.73 11.92
N LEU A 400 -32.51 -36.00 13.02
CA LEU A 400 -31.63 -36.17 14.16
C LEU A 400 -32.38 -36.91 15.28
N PRO A 401 -32.23 -38.22 15.40
CA PRO A 401 -32.99 -39.01 16.40
C PRO A 401 -32.58 -38.70 17.83
N GLU A 402 -31.34 -38.20 18.04
CA GLU A 402 -30.79 -37.84 19.36
C GLU A 402 -31.02 -36.37 19.69
N GLY A 403 -32.22 -35.85 19.50
CA GLY A 403 -32.57 -34.44 19.67
C GLY A 403 -32.46 -33.91 21.13
N THR A 404 -32.20 -34.77 22.10
CA THR A 404 -31.95 -34.39 23.50
C THR A 404 -30.45 -34.29 23.84
N ASP A 405 -29.55 -34.80 22.98
CA ASP A 405 -28.12 -34.70 23.20
C ASP A 405 -27.63 -33.30 22.85
N ILE A 406 -27.00 -32.66 23.83
CA ILE A 406 -26.46 -31.29 23.70
C ILE A 406 -25.47 -31.17 22.53
N ARG A 407 -24.71 -32.22 22.22
CA ARG A 407 -23.75 -32.23 21.11
C ARG A 407 -24.47 -32.19 19.78
N THR A 408 -25.54 -32.95 19.63
CA THR A 408 -26.38 -32.98 18.42
C THR A 408 -27.09 -31.65 18.20
N ILE A 409 -27.64 -31.05 19.27
CA ILE A 409 -28.25 -29.72 19.22
C ILE A 409 -27.23 -28.65 18.79
N LYS A 410 -26.03 -28.64 19.37
CA LYS A 410 -24.96 -27.73 19.01
C LYS A 410 -24.52 -27.90 17.55
N ALA A 411 -24.37 -29.15 17.09
CA ALA A 411 -24.03 -29.44 15.70
C ALA A 411 -25.13 -28.94 14.73
N ALA A 412 -26.39 -29.14 15.06
CA ALA A 412 -27.52 -28.63 14.28
C ALA A 412 -27.52 -27.10 14.24
N ALA A 413 -27.28 -26.42 15.36
CA ALA A 413 -27.19 -24.96 15.41
C ALA A 413 -26.06 -24.43 14.51
N ILE A 414 -24.87 -25.05 14.56
CA ILE A 414 -23.74 -24.70 13.69
C ILE A 414 -24.09 -24.91 12.20
N CYS A 415 -24.79 -25.98 11.88
CA CYS A 415 -25.23 -26.23 10.51
C CYS A 415 -26.23 -25.18 10.03
N VAL A 416 -27.17 -24.76 10.89
CA VAL A 416 -28.15 -23.71 10.59
C VAL A 416 -27.49 -22.34 10.43
N GLU A 417 -26.49 -22.00 11.26
CA GLU A 417 -25.72 -20.75 11.13
C GLU A 417 -24.94 -20.66 9.81
N ARG A 418 -24.61 -21.82 9.24
CA ARG A 418 -23.85 -21.89 7.96
C ARG A 418 -24.77 -22.03 6.73
N ASN A 419 -26.07 -22.08 6.91
CA ASN A 419 -27.10 -22.34 5.86
C ASN A 419 -26.83 -23.58 5.05
#